data_3f82b16a2412c20908eab0d67c3ccce1
#
_entry.id   3f82b16a2412c20908eab0d67c3ccce1
#
_cell.length_a   1.000
_cell.length_b   1.000
_cell.length_c   1.000
_cell.angle_alpha   90.00
_cell.angle_beta   90.00
_cell.angle_gamma   90.00
#
_symmetry.space_group_name_H-M   'P 1'
#
loop_
_entity.id
_entity.type
_entity.pdbx_description
1 polymer ?
#
loop_
_entity_poly.entity_id
_entity_poly.type
_entity_poly.pdbx_seq_one_letter_code
_entity_poly.pdbx_strand_id
1 'polypeptide(L)'
;LEVPTEALVRRFGSGRVEVDEADARYARVQVRPDLTVEVGFAGLFKMFGALIDTQWVARRGSPVDDGGATELDYRFDKGVFVTKRGAGDELARRLGDRRTTTLAARAELKKIGVLDTPAGRLVTIVPLPGTITAMYFPPLPPYTVPIRPEEADDQLALLLHLADLG
;
A
#
# COMPACT_ATOMS: atom_id res chain seq x y z
N LEU A 1 5.34 -12.41 -4.36
CA LEU A 1 5.70 -10.99 -4.63
C LEU A 1 6.34 -10.71 -6.00
N GLU A 2 6.45 -11.71 -6.90
CA GLU A 2 7.16 -11.56 -8.18
C GLU A 2 6.70 -10.31 -8.96
N VAL A 3 5.43 -10.22 -9.32
CA VAL A 3 4.89 -9.10 -10.12
C VAL A 3 5.09 -7.71 -9.47
N PRO A 4 4.78 -7.51 -8.17
CA PRO A 4 5.10 -6.26 -7.49
C PRO A 4 6.59 -5.92 -7.46
N THR A 5 7.46 -6.91 -7.23
CA THR A 5 8.91 -6.72 -7.25
C THR A 5 9.39 -6.31 -8.65
N GLU A 6 8.89 -6.94 -9.70
CA GLU A 6 9.17 -6.56 -11.09
C GLU A 6 8.72 -5.12 -11.40
N ALA A 7 7.58 -4.67 -10.86
CA ALA A 7 7.14 -3.28 -11.01
C ALA A 7 8.14 -2.29 -10.39
N LEU A 8 8.68 -2.61 -9.20
CA LEU A 8 9.76 -1.81 -8.59
C LEU A 8 11.02 -1.83 -9.45
N VAL A 9 11.42 -3.00 -9.94
CA VAL A 9 12.62 -3.14 -10.81
C VAL A 9 12.45 -2.38 -12.12
N ARG A 10 11.30 -2.49 -12.78
CA ARG A 10 11.02 -1.70 -14.01
C ARG A 10 11.09 -0.21 -13.76
N ARG A 11 10.59 0.25 -12.61
CA ARG A 11 10.51 1.69 -12.31
C ARG A 11 11.82 2.28 -11.83
N PHE A 12 12.62 1.55 -11.04
CA PHE A 12 13.78 2.09 -10.32
C PHE A 12 15.10 1.44 -10.69
N GLY A 13 15.09 0.32 -11.42
CA GLY A 13 16.28 -0.47 -11.78
C GLY A 13 16.61 -1.55 -10.75
N SER A 14 17.12 -2.68 -11.21
CA SER A 14 17.41 -3.86 -10.37
C SER A 14 18.45 -3.60 -9.28
N GLY A 15 19.45 -2.76 -9.54
CA GLY A 15 20.50 -2.43 -8.56
C GLY A 15 20.05 -1.53 -7.41
N ARG A 16 18.79 -1.08 -7.40
CA ARG A 16 18.21 -0.23 -6.34
C ARG A 16 17.15 -0.94 -5.51
N VAL A 17 16.69 -2.09 -5.96
CA VAL A 17 15.65 -2.87 -5.27
C VAL A 17 16.32 -3.93 -4.42
N GLU A 18 16.10 -3.83 -3.10
CA GLU A 18 16.51 -4.84 -2.13
C GLU A 18 15.36 -5.83 -1.98
N VAL A 19 15.64 -7.12 -2.09
CA VAL A 19 14.67 -8.21 -1.86
C VAL A 19 15.15 -9.02 -0.67
N ASP A 20 14.26 -9.36 0.23
CA ASP A 20 14.57 -10.31 1.30
C ASP A 20 14.76 -11.71 0.70
N GLU A 21 16.02 -12.12 0.54
CA GLU A 21 16.39 -13.40 -0.06
C GLU A 21 15.99 -14.60 0.82
N ALA A 22 15.92 -14.40 2.14
CA ALA A 22 15.65 -15.51 3.08
C ALA A 22 14.20 -15.99 3.01
N ASP A 23 13.23 -15.07 2.85
CA ASP A 23 11.82 -15.38 2.94
C ASP A 23 11.00 -14.90 1.73
N ALA A 24 11.59 -14.11 0.83
CA ALA A 24 10.91 -13.40 -0.26
C ALA A 24 9.63 -12.67 0.20
N ARG A 25 9.62 -12.19 1.45
CA ARG A 25 8.43 -11.61 2.09
C ARG A 25 8.24 -10.15 1.80
N TYR A 26 9.29 -9.43 1.40
CA TYR A 26 9.22 -8.04 1.00
C TYR A 26 10.27 -7.69 -0.05
N ALA A 27 9.97 -6.64 -0.82
CA ALA A 27 10.93 -5.93 -1.65
C ALA A 27 10.88 -4.45 -1.27
N ARG A 28 12.04 -3.81 -1.29
CA ARG A 28 12.22 -2.44 -0.83
C ARG A 28 13.08 -1.65 -1.80
N VAL A 29 12.78 -0.36 -1.94
CA VAL A 29 13.58 0.59 -2.71
C VAL A 29 13.65 1.94 -2.02
N GLN A 30 14.85 2.49 -1.91
CA GLN A 30 15.06 3.89 -1.54
C GLN A 30 14.90 4.74 -2.80
N VAL A 31 13.74 5.39 -2.94
CA VAL A 31 13.41 6.22 -4.12
C VAL A 31 14.18 7.54 -4.08
N ARG A 32 14.22 8.17 -2.91
CA ARG A 32 14.93 9.41 -2.59
C ARG A 32 15.44 9.33 -1.15
N PRO A 33 16.35 10.22 -0.71
CA PRO A 33 16.84 10.22 0.68
C PRO A 33 15.73 10.26 1.73
N ASP A 34 14.60 10.88 1.42
CA ASP A 34 13.44 11.03 2.30
C ASP A 34 12.29 10.07 1.99
N LEU A 35 12.38 9.25 0.93
CA LEU A 35 11.27 8.39 0.48
C LEU A 35 11.70 6.95 0.23
N THR A 36 11.14 6.03 0.99
CA THR A 36 11.28 4.59 0.81
C THR A 36 9.94 3.99 0.40
N VAL A 37 9.98 3.04 -0.52
CA VAL A 37 8.83 2.22 -0.93
C VAL A 37 9.12 0.76 -0.61
N GLU A 38 8.16 0.11 0.00
CA GLU A 38 8.20 -1.32 0.34
C GLU A 38 6.96 -2.01 -0.20
N VAL A 39 7.10 -3.25 -0.64
CA VAL A 39 5.98 -4.15 -0.90
C VAL A 39 6.21 -5.46 -0.15
N GLY A 40 5.20 -5.93 0.53
CA GLY A 40 5.31 -7.14 1.35
C GLY A 40 3.96 -7.80 1.57
N PHE A 41 3.95 -8.78 2.45
CA PHE A 41 2.75 -9.48 2.87
C PHE A 41 2.32 -9.05 4.28
N ALA A 42 1.02 -8.82 4.45
CA ALA A 42 0.38 -8.64 5.74
C ALA A 42 -0.63 -9.77 5.95
N GLY A 43 -0.47 -10.54 7.01
CA GLY A 43 -1.30 -11.71 7.29
C GLY A 43 -2.26 -11.50 8.45
N LEU A 44 -3.50 -11.95 8.30
CA LEU A 44 -4.47 -12.10 9.37
C LEU A 44 -4.78 -13.59 9.55
N PHE A 45 -4.30 -14.16 10.65
CA PHE A 45 -4.52 -15.56 11.00
C PHE A 45 -5.71 -15.68 11.95
N LYS A 46 -6.66 -16.57 11.61
CA LYS A 46 -7.82 -16.90 12.43
C LYS A 46 -7.90 -18.41 12.65
N MET A 47 -8.75 -18.82 13.59
CA MET A 47 -8.89 -20.24 13.96
C MET A 47 -9.16 -21.16 12.76
N PHE A 48 -9.94 -20.69 11.77
CA PHE A 48 -10.38 -21.52 10.65
C PHE A 48 -9.70 -21.20 9.32
N GLY A 49 -8.76 -20.25 9.30
CA GLY A 49 -8.10 -19.88 8.06
C GLY A 49 -7.12 -18.71 8.21
N ALA A 50 -6.47 -18.39 7.10
CA ALA A 50 -5.60 -17.23 6.98
C ALA A 50 -6.02 -16.38 5.78
N LEU A 51 -5.91 -15.07 5.95
CA LEU A 51 -5.99 -14.08 4.88
C LEU A 51 -4.64 -13.36 4.84
N ILE A 52 -3.95 -13.49 3.73
CA ILE A 52 -2.66 -12.84 3.51
C ILE A 52 -2.82 -11.86 2.37
N ASP A 53 -2.65 -10.59 2.66
CA ASP A 53 -2.78 -9.52 1.69
C ASP A 53 -1.40 -9.02 1.26
N THR A 54 -1.24 -8.72 -0.03
CA THR A 54 -0.13 -7.89 -0.50
C THR A 54 -0.34 -6.47 0.02
N GLN A 55 0.71 -5.86 0.53
CA GLN A 55 0.68 -4.51 1.06
C GLN A 55 1.83 -3.69 0.47
N TRP A 56 1.50 -2.51 -0.05
CA TRP A 56 2.45 -1.50 -0.47
C TRP A 56 2.52 -0.40 0.59
N VAL A 57 3.72 0.02 0.91
CA VAL A 57 3.98 1.06 1.90
C VAL A 57 4.97 2.07 1.33
N ALA A 58 4.60 3.35 1.33
CA ALA A 58 5.53 4.45 1.10
C ALA A 58 5.75 5.19 2.41
N ARG A 59 7.01 5.37 2.76
CA ARG A 59 7.44 6.10 3.96
C ARG A 59 8.26 7.30 3.54
N ARG A 60 7.73 8.49 3.79
CA ARG A 60 8.42 9.76 3.57
C ARG A 60 8.80 10.38 4.90
N GLY A 61 10.08 10.72 5.07
CA GLY A 61 10.60 11.19 6.35
C GLY A 61 10.60 10.09 7.42
N SER A 62 10.37 10.47 8.67
CA SER A 62 10.32 9.56 9.83
C SER A 62 8.98 9.68 10.55
N PRO A 63 7.88 9.21 9.95
CA PRO A 63 6.55 9.33 10.55
C PRO A 63 6.48 8.51 11.83
N VAL A 64 6.43 9.19 12.97
CA VAL A 64 6.23 8.59 14.29
C VAL A 64 4.89 9.09 14.82
N ASP A 65 4.06 8.18 15.27
CA ASP A 65 2.79 8.54 15.93
C ASP A 65 3.04 8.98 17.36
N ASP A 66 3.23 10.28 17.55
CA ASP A 66 3.45 10.94 18.83
C ASP A 66 2.17 11.55 19.44
N GLY A 67 1.01 11.17 18.93
CA GLY A 67 -0.30 11.71 19.34
C GLY A 67 -0.75 12.93 18.54
N GLY A 68 0.12 13.55 17.74
CA GLY A 68 -0.21 14.67 16.84
C GLY A 68 -0.49 14.25 15.40
N ALA A 69 -0.53 12.95 15.14
CA ALA A 69 -0.72 12.42 13.81
C ALA A 69 -2.16 12.60 13.30
N THR A 70 -2.28 12.90 12.01
CA THR A 70 -3.53 12.86 11.25
C THR A 70 -3.64 11.52 10.53
N GLU A 71 -4.71 10.79 10.79
CA GLU A 71 -5.00 9.51 10.14
C GLU A 71 -6.20 9.65 9.20
N LEU A 72 -6.01 9.23 7.96
CA LEU A 72 -7.03 9.26 6.90
C LEU A 72 -7.23 7.86 6.32
N ASP A 73 -8.49 7.54 6.00
CA ASP A 73 -8.85 6.36 5.21
C ASP A 73 -9.63 6.79 3.96
N TYR A 74 -9.40 6.08 2.86
CA TYR A 74 -10.13 6.30 1.62
C TYR A 74 -11.42 5.49 1.60
N ARG A 75 -12.54 6.17 1.31
CA ARG A 75 -13.86 5.57 1.16
C ARG A 75 -14.17 5.35 -0.32
N PHE A 76 -14.04 4.11 -0.78
CA PHE A 76 -14.24 3.73 -2.19
C PHE A 76 -15.66 3.99 -2.67
N ASP A 77 -16.67 3.83 -1.81
CA ASP A 77 -18.07 4.09 -2.09
C ASP A 77 -18.38 5.56 -2.42
N LYS A 78 -17.53 6.48 -1.92
CA LYS A 78 -17.68 7.93 -2.09
C LYS A 78 -16.56 8.57 -2.90
N GLY A 79 -15.45 7.84 -3.14
CA GLY A 79 -14.28 8.38 -3.84
C GLY A 79 -13.54 9.48 -3.07
N VAL A 80 -13.58 9.47 -1.74
CA VAL A 80 -13.01 10.54 -0.89
C VAL A 80 -12.21 9.97 0.28
N PHE A 81 -11.22 10.74 0.76
CA PHE A 81 -10.60 10.49 2.05
C PHE A 81 -11.49 11.01 3.18
N VAL A 82 -11.50 10.28 4.30
CA VAL A 82 -12.15 10.68 5.54
C VAL A 82 -11.15 10.68 6.68
N THR A 83 -11.21 11.68 7.53
CA THR A 83 -10.39 11.79 8.72
C THR A 83 -10.86 10.82 9.79
N LYS A 84 -9.98 9.94 10.24
CA LYS A 84 -10.21 9.05 11.40
C LYS A 84 -9.74 9.70 12.69
N ARG A 85 -8.61 10.41 12.63
CA ARG A 85 -7.98 11.06 13.77
C ARG A 85 -7.26 12.33 13.32
N GLY A 86 -7.22 13.35 14.18
CA GLY A 86 -6.55 14.62 13.92
C GLY A 86 -7.40 15.61 13.14
N ALA A 87 -6.79 16.68 12.68
CA ALA A 87 -7.41 17.75 11.88
C ALA A 87 -7.01 17.58 10.41
N GLY A 88 -7.68 16.69 9.69
CA GLY A 88 -7.26 16.21 8.37
C GLY A 88 -8.13 16.65 7.20
N ASP A 89 -9.13 17.51 7.37
CA ASP A 89 -10.09 17.81 6.28
C ASP A 89 -9.44 18.47 5.06
N GLU A 90 -8.50 19.38 5.26
CA GLU A 90 -7.75 20.01 4.17
C GLU A 90 -6.84 18.99 3.47
N LEU A 91 -6.14 18.16 4.25
CA LEU A 91 -5.31 17.08 3.70
C LEU A 91 -6.17 16.06 2.95
N ALA A 92 -7.31 15.66 3.52
CA ALA A 92 -8.25 14.75 2.88
C ALA A 92 -8.74 15.28 1.53
N ARG A 93 -9.05 16.57 1.45
CA ARG A 93 -9.46 17.24 0.20
C ARG A 93 -8.32 17.26 -0.83
N ARG A 94 -7.09 17.54 -0.41
CA ARG A 94 -5.91 17.57 -1.31
C ARG A 94 -5.57 16.17 -1.84
N LEU A 95 -5.58 15.14 -0.98
CA LEU A 95 -5.31 13.77 -1.36
C LEU A 95 -6.41 13.17 -2.24
N GLY A 96 -7.66 13.65 -2.12
CA GLY A 96 -8.82 13.22 -2.92
C GLY A 96 -8.90 13.86 -4.30
N ASP A 97 -7.78 14.22 -4.92
CA ASP A 97 -7.75 14.82 -6.25
C ASP A 97 -8.22 13.85 -7.35
N ARG A 98 -8.45 14.39 -8.55
CA ARG A 98 -8.92 13.60 -9.71
C ARG A 98 -7.95 12.48 -10.07
N ARG A 99 -6.65 12.69 -9.91
CA ARG A 99 -5.62 11.70 -10.23
C ARG A 99 -5.68 10.53 -9.25
N THR A 100 -5.78 10.82 -7.95
CA THR A 100 -5.98 9.80 -6.90
C THR A 100 -7.21 8.95 -7.19
N THR A 101 -8.36 9.58 -7.46
CA THR A 101 -9.61 8.86 -7.75
C THR A 101 -9.48 7.95 -8.99
N THR A 102 -8.84 8.46 -10.05
CA THR A 102 -8.62 7.67 -11.28
C THR A 102 -7.70 6.47 -11.03
N LEU A 103 -6.57 6.68 -10.35
CA LEU A 103 -5.62 5.60 -10.05
C LEU A 103 -6.22 4.59 -9.08
N ALA A 104 -6.94 5.03 -8.05
CA ALA A 104 -7.60 4.15 -7.09
C ALA A 104 -8.65 3.25 -7.74
N ALA A 105 -9.40 3.77 -8.73
CA ALA A 105 -10.38 2.98 -9.47
C ALA A 105 -9.74 1.91 -10.37
N ARG A 106 -8.52 2.16 -10.88
CA ARG A 106 -7.79 1.22 -11.76
C ARG A 106 -7.01 0.16 -10.97
N ALA A 107 -6.54 0.52 -9.80
CA ALA A 107 -5.65 -0.32 -9.00
C ALA A 107 -6.36 -1.45 -8.23
N GLU A 108 -7.68 -1.53 -8.26
CA GLU A 108 -8.50 -2.53 -7.57
C GLU A 108 -8.11 -2.73 -6.10
N LEU A 109 -8.32 -1.71 -5.29
CA LEU A 109 -7.83 -1.67 -3.91
C LEU A 109 -8.91 -2.04 -2.88
N LYS A 110 -8.48 -2.67 -1.79
CA LYS A 110 -9.27 -2.91 -0.57
C LYS A 110 -9.16 -1.75 0.42
N LYS A 111 -7.95 -1.17 0.51
CA LYS A 111 -7.66 -0.13 1.51
C LYS A 111 -6.62 0.85 0.99
N ILE A 112 -6.83 2.12 1.31
CA ILE A 112 -5.82 3.17 1.26
C ILE A 112 -5.86 3.87 2.61
N GLY A 113 -4.73 3.88 3.31
CA GLY A 113 -4.54 4.58 4.57
C GLY A 113 -3.40 5.58 4.48
N VAL A 114 -3.57 6.73 5.10
CA VAL A 114 -2.52 7.75 5.20
C VAL A 114 -2.39 8.15 6.66
N LEU A 115 -1.16 8.09 7.18
CA LEU A 115 -0.77 8.66 8.45
C LEU A 115 0.18 9.82 8.17
N ASP A 116 -0.25 11.02 8.50
CA ASP A 116 0.52 12.25 8.31
C ASP A 116 0.94 12.83 9.65
N THR A 117 2.23 13.11 9.78
CA THR A 117 2.83 13.65 11.01
C THR A 117 3.71 14.84 10.66
N PRO A 118 4.08 15.70 11.62
CA PRO A 118 5.05 16.76 11.38
C PRO A 118 6.41 16.25 10.88
N ALA A 119 6.79 15.01 11.24
CA ALA A 119 8.06 14.39 10.88
C ALA A 119 8.04 13.62 9.56
N GLY A 120 6.85 13.37 8.99
CA GLY A 120 6.74 12.64 7.73
C GLY A 120 5.37 12.02 7.50
N ARG A 121 5.28 11.26 6.41
CA ARG A 121 4.04 10.60 5.97
C ARG A 121 4.26 9.11 5.71
N LEU A 122 3.29 8.31 6.15
CA LEU A 122 3.18 6.91 5.83
C LEU A 122 1.91 6.70 4.99
N VAL A 123 2.08 6.16 3.78
CA VAL A 123 0.98 5.76 2.91
C VAL A 123 0.96 4.24 2.82
N THR A 124 -0.19 3.65 3.05
CA THR A 124 -0.39 2.20 2.95
C THR A 124 -1.51 1.93 1.96
N ILE A 125 -1.27 1.07 0.98
CA ILE A 125 -2.31 0.55 0.11
C ILE A 125 -2.33 -0.98 0.17
N VAL A 126 -3.55 -1.53 0.17
CA VAL A 126 -3.79 -2.98 0.16
C VAL A 126 -4.63 -3.27 -1.08
N PRO A 127 -4.06 -3.88 -2.12
CA PRO A 127 -4.82 -4.26 -3.30
C PRO A 127 -5.72 -5.47 -3.04
N LEU A 128 -6.77 -5.61 -3.85
CA LEU A 128 -7.56 -6.83 -3.93
C LEU A 128 -6.77 -7.95 -4.62
N PRO A 129 -6.11 -7.72 -5.76
CA PRO A 129 -5.16 -8.67 -6.33
C PRO A 129 -3.97 -8.90 -5.38
N GLY A 130 -3.45 -10.13 -5.38
CA GLY A 130 -2.36 -10.54 -4.46
C GLY A 130 -2.83 -10.99 -3.09
N THR A 131 -4.15 -11.07 -2.86
CA THR A 131 -4.72 -11.71 -1.67
C THR A 131 -4.63 -13.21 -1.78
N ILE A 132 -4.14 -13.86 -0.72
CA ILE A 132 -4.13 -15.31 -0.56
C ILE A 132 -5.10 -15.65 0.56
N THR A 133 -6.07 -16.51 0.27
CA THR A 133 -7.01 -17.04 1.27
C THR A 133 -6.75 -18.52 1.46
N ALA A 134 -6.52 -18.95 2.68
CA ALA A 134 -6.40 -20.35 3.05
C ALA A 134 -7.46 -20.70 4.10
N MET A 135 -8.19 -21.79 3.89
CA MET A 135 -9.14 -22.34 4.86
C MET A 135 -8.58 -23.63 5.42
N TYR A 136 -8.55 -23.75 6.75
CA TYR A 136 -8.05 -24.92 7.44
C TYR A 136 -9.15 -25.96 7.74
N PHE A 137 -10.41 -25.49 7.80
CA PHE A 137 -11.53 -26.37 8.07
C PHE A 137 -12.82 -25.89 7.38
N PRO A 138 -13.41 -26.67 6.45
CA PRO A 138 -12.78 -27.84 5.81
C PRO A 138 -11.52 -27.41 5.05
N PRO A 139 -10.51 -28.30 4.92
CA PRO A 139 -9.29 -27.95 4.22
C PRO A 139 -9.60 -27.72 2.73
N LEU A 140 -9.48 -26.48 2.28
CA LEU A 140 -9.60 -26.12 0.87
C LEU A 140 -8.24 -25.66 0.35
N PRO A 141 -7.94 -25.89 -0.94
CA PRO A 141 -6.74 -25.35 -1.54
C PRO A 141 -6.67 -23.83 -1.35
N PRO A 142 -5.49 -23.27 -1.09
CA PRO A 142 -5.33 -21.82 -1.05
C PRO A 142 -5.80 -21.20 -2.35
N TYR A 143 -6.61 -20.16 -2.23
CA TYR A 143 -7.06 -19.36 -3.36
C TYR A 143 -6.27 -18.05 -3.40
N THR A 144 -5.71 -17.74 -4.57
CA THR A 144 -4.94 -16.52 -4.79
C THR A 144 -5.58 -15.72 -5.91
N VAL A 145 -5.78 -14.43 -5.68
CA VAL A 145 -6.15 -13.48 -6.73
C VAL A 145 -4.84 -13.00 -7.36
N PRO A 146 -4.56 -13.33 -8.63
CA PRO A 146 -3.30 -12.95 -9.28
C PRO A 146 -3.23 -11.43 -9.46
N ILE A 147 -2.02 -10.87 -9.35
CA ILE A 147 -1.74 -9.47 -9.68
C ILE A 147 -1.28 -9.42 -11.15
N ARG A 148 -1.88 -8.55 -11.95
CA ARG A 148 -1.40 -8.26 -13.30
C ARG A 148 -0.32 -7.18 -13.28
N PRO A 149 0.63 -7.18 -14.23
CA PRO A 149 1.69 -6.17 -14.27
C PRO A 149 1.18 -4.73 -14.31
N GLU A 150 0.10 -4.48 -15.05
CA GLU A 150 -0.51 -3.15 -15.18
C GLU A 150 -1.12 -2.69 -13.85
N GLU A 151 -1.72 -3.61 -13.09
CA GLU A 151 -2.28 -3.31 -11.77
C GLU A 151 -1.17 -2.95 -10.76
N ALA A 152 -0.05 -3.66 -10.79
CA ALA A 152 1.10 -3.35 -9.94
C ALA A 152 1.70 -1.98 -10.29
N ASP A 153 1.76 -1.62 -11.57
CA ASP A 153 2.23 -0.31 -12.02
C ASP A 153 1.27 0.81 -11.59
N ASP A 154 -0.05 0.62 -11.68
CA ASP A 154 -1.06 1.58 -11.20
C ASP A 154 -1.03 1.72 -9.67
N GLN A 155 -0.85 0.61 -8.94
CA GLN A 155 -0.70 0.61 -7.48
C GLN A 155 0.54 1.41 -7.05
N LEU A 156 1.68 1.17 -7.69
CA LEU A 156 2.92 1.90 -7.42
C LEU A 156 2.79 3.39 -7.78
N ALA A 157 2.14 3.71 -8.91
CA ALA A 157 1.90 5.09 -9.32
C ALA A 157 1.02 5.85 -8.32
N LEU A 158 -0.03 5.21 -7.82
CA LEU A 158 -0.90 5.79 -6.78
C LEU A 158 -0.14 6.02 -5.47
N LEU A 159 0.63 5.01 -5.03
CA LEU A 159 1.41 5.08 -3.79
C LEU A 159 2.38 6.27 -3.82
N LEU A 160 3.14 6.42 -4.91
CA LEU A 160 4.08 7.52 -5.09
C LEU A 160 3.37 8.87 -5.16
N HIS A 161 2.23 8.93 -5.87
CA HIS A 161 1.43 10.16 -5.95
C HIS A 161 0.98 10.63 -4.57
N LEU A 162 0.41 9.74 -3.76
CA LEU A 162 -0.04 10.07 -2.39
C LEU A 162 1.11 10.45 -1.44
N ALA A 163 2.27 9.81 -1.60
CA ALA A 163 3.46 10.15 -0.82
C ALA A 163 4.04 11.53 -1.16
N ASP A 164 3.89 11.98 -2.41
CA ASP A 164 4.43 13.25 -2.91
C ASP A 164 3.48 14.45 -2.75
N LEU A 165 2.18 14.21 -2.61
CA LEU A 165 1.20 15.27 -2.35
C LEU A 165 1.42 15.86 -0.95
N GLY A 166 2.24 16.88 -0.87
CA GLY A 166 2.58 17.52 0.40
C GLY A 166 2.70 19.03 0.30
#